data_289f74016c826447e5fd6454363d9f4c
#
_entry.id   289f74016c826447e5fd6454363d9f4c
#
_cell.length_a   1.000
_cell.length_b   1.000
_cell.length_c   1.000
_cell.angle_alpha   90.00
_cell.angle_beta   90.00
_cell.angle_gamma   90.00
#
_symmetry.space_group_name_H-M   'P 1'
#
loop_
_entity.id
_entity.type
_entity.pdbx_description
1 polymer ?
#
loop_
_entity_poly.entity_id
_entity_poly.type
_entity_poly.pdbx_seq_one_letter_code
_entity_poly.pdbx_strand_id
1 'polypeptide(L)'
;VKAQAQLDKDAASLADAQRQLKRTQDLAAQNFIAQGQADTAAANVQVWAATVNADKAAIDAARVAQSYARILAPQSGRIGTVNVSNGATVQANVTNLLTITQVNPIAVAFTLPQRNIADALGALKAGGAPVTAALADNGGSFKGKLQFVDSQIDAASGSVKAKAYFKNDEEKLWPGAFVEVQQTLREIKEALVIPQGAVIYSARGPFAYAVENGKAVVRPLKIVQAQGAEIAVTGVTLGEPIILEGKQNVRPGAPVVERSKDTAKDPKAASSSPQAPASQASAP
;
A
#
# COMPACT_ATOMS: atom_id res chain seq x y z
N VAL A 1 -43.39 -0.08 -21.41
CA VAL A 1 -44.73 0.17 -21.99
C VAL A 1 -45.48 -1.14 -22.26
N LYS A 2 -44.96 -2.06 -23.10
CA LYS A 2 -45.67 -3.30 -23.44
C LYS A 2 -46.02 -4.16 -22.23
N ALA A 3 -45.08 -4.43 -21.34
CA ALA A 3 -45.31 -5.22 -20.12
C ALA A 3 -46.31 -4.56 -19.15
N GLN A 4 -46.32 -3.24 -19.07
CA GLN A 4 -47.29 -2.52 -18.25
C GLN A 4 -48.71 -2.65 -18.83
N ALA A 5 -48.88 -2.51 -20.12
CA ALA A 5 -50.17 -2.66 -20.78
C ALA A 5 -50.74 -4.08 -20.61
N GLN A 6 -49.89 -5.11 -20.58
CA GLN A 6 -50.28 -6.49 -20.31
C GLN A 6 -50.78 -6.65 -18.86
N LEU A 7 -50.04 -6.13 -17.90
CA LEU A 7 -50.45 -6.12 -16.48
C LEU A 7 -51.81 -5.44 -16.29
N ASP A 8 -52.00 -4.28 -16.93
CA ASP A 8 -53.26 -3.51 -16.79
C ASP A 8 -54.48 -4.32 -17.35
N LYS A 9 -54.28 -5.01 -18.47
CA LYS A 9 -55.29 -5.90 -19.06
C LYS A 9 -55.61 -7.04 -18.10
N ASP A 10 -54.60 -7.75 -17.58
CA ASP A 10 -54.81 -8.96 -16.80
C ASP A 10 -55.28 -8.62 -15.36
N ALA A 11 -54.93 -7.45 -14.85
CA ALA A 11 -55.50 -6.87 -13.64
C ALA A 11 -57.02 -6.58 -13.77
N ALA A 12 -57.46 -6.09 -14.95
CA ALA A 12 -58.87 -5.94 -15.26
C ALA A 12 -59.62 -7.27 -15.28
N SER A 13 -59.00 -8.32 -15.86
CA SER A 13 -59.53 -9.67 -15.86
C SER A 13 -59.64 -10.29 -14.47
N LEU A 14 -58.62 -10.04 -13.60
CA LEU A 14 -58.65 -10.43 -12.20
C LEU A 14 -59.81 -9.74 -11.43
N ALA A 15 -59.97 -8.44 -11.63
CA ALA A 15 -61.07 -7.70 -11.04
C ALA A 15 -62.45 -8.21 -11.46
N ASP A 16 -62.59 -8.64 -12.75
CA ASP A 16 -63.82 -9.24 -13.21
C ASP A 16 -64.06 -10.62 -12.59
N ALA A 17 -63.06 -11.47 -12.54
CA ALA A 17 -63.13 -12.78 -11.87
C ALA A 17 -63.51 -12.66 -10.40
N GLN A 18 -62.95 -11.65 -9.70
CA GLN A 18 -63.31 -11.37 -8.30
C GLN A 18 -64.77 -10.94 -8.13
N ARG A 19 -65.29 -10.10 -9.05
CA ARG A 19 -66.70 -9.74 -9.05
C ARG A 19 -67.59 -10.95 -9.32
N GLN A 20 -67.18 -11.84 -10.23
CA GLN A 20 -67.90 -13.07 -10.53
C GLN A 20 -67.92 -14.02 -9.33
N LEU A 21 -66.74 -14.21 -8.66
CA LEU A 21 -66.62 -15.03 -7.46
C LEU A 21 -67.61 -14.51 -6.36
N LYS A 22 -67.61 -13.20 -6.12
CA LYS A 22 -68.54 -12.61 -5.12
C LYS A 22 -70.00 -12.92 -5.44
N ARG A 23 -70.42 -12.74 -6.73
CA ARG A 23 -71.80 -13.06 -7.15
C ARG A 23 -72.10 -14.53 -6.95
N THR A 24 -71.24 -15.46 -7.34
CA THR A 24 -71.45 -16.89 -7.18
C THR A 24 -71.50 -17.32 -5.73
N GLN A 25 -70.65 -16.72 -4.86
CA GLN A 25 -70.70 -16.96 -3.41
C GLN A 25 -72.01 -16.50 -2.78
N ASP A 26 -72.49 -15.31 -3.16
CA ASP A 26 -73.77 -14.80 -2.68
C ASP A 26 -74.95 -15.69 -3.11
N LEU A 27 -74.96 -16.21 -4.33
CA LEU A 27 -75.97 -17.13 -4.82
C LEU A 27 -75.87 -18.54 -4.20
N ALA A 28 -74.66 -19.05 -3.96
CA ALA A 28 -74.47 -20.32 -3.29
C ALA A 28 -74.93 -20.26 -1.81
N ALA A 29 -74.66 -19.16 -1.13
CA ALA A 29 -75.12 -18.93 0.27
C ALA A 29 -76.67 -18.93 0.37
N GLN A 30 -77.36 -18.52 -0.70
CA GLN A 30 -78.81 -18.58 -0.82
C GLN A 30 -79.35 -19.89 -1.36
N ASN A 31 -78.48 -20.91 -1.59
CA ASN A 31 -78.79 -22.21 -2.17
C ASN A 31 -79.36 -22.16 -3.62
N PHE A 32 -79.14 -21.10 -4.39
CA PHE A 32 -79.57 -20.97 -5.76
C PHE A 32 -78.65 -21.70 -6.76
N ILE A 33 -77.39 -21.94 -6.39
CA ILE A 33 -76.40 -22.64 -7.19
C ILE A 33 -75.63 -23.67 -6.36
N ALA A 34 -75.02 -24.66 -7.04
CA ALA A 34 -74.16 -25.65 -6.37
C ALA A 34 -72.87 -25.03 -5.88
N GLN A 35 -72.38 -25.44 -4.70
CA GLN A 35 -71.12 -24.96 -4.08
C GLN A 35 -69.95 -25.11 -5.04
N GLY A 36 -69.88 -26.17 -5.86
CA GLY A 36 -68.80 -26.38 -6.84
C GLY A 36 -68.67 -25.27 -7.89
N GLN A 37 -69.74 -24.49 -8.16
CA GLN A 37 -69.62 -23.31 -9.04
C GLN A 37 -68.87 -22.15 -8.35
N ALA A 38 -69.09 -21.95 -7.04
CA ALA A 38 -68.32 -20.99 -6.29
C ALA A 38 -66.83 -21.38 -6.15
N ASP A 39 -66.56 -22.68 -5.96
CA ASP A 39 -65.21 -23.21 -5.90
C ASP A 39 -64.48 -23.05 -7.25
N THR A 40 -65.19 -23.26 -8.36
CA THR A 40 -64.63 -23.00 -9.71
C THR A 40 -64.34 -21.52 -9.94
N ALA A 41 -65.21 -20.63 -9.49
CA ALA A 41 -64.98 -19.18 -9.57
C ALA A 41 -63.79 -18.76 -8.69
N ALA A 42 -63.64 -19.36 -7.48
CA ALA A 42 -62.49 -19.13 -6.61
C ALA A 42 -61.17 -19.59 -7.28
N ALA A 43 -61.14 -20.78 -7.88
CA ALA A 43 -59.98 -21.26 -8.65
C ALA A 43 -59.61 -20.30 -9.77
N ASN A 44 -60.61 -19.79 -10.53
CA ASN A 44 -60.36 -18.82 -11.61
C ASN A 44 -59.75 -17.50 -11.08
N VAL A 45 -60.15 -16.98 -9.94
CA VAL A 45 -59.49 -15.82 -9.29
C VAL A 45 -58.06 -16.13 -8.95
N GLN A 46 -57.74 -17.33 -8.46
CA GLN A 46 -56.36 -17.73 -8.16
C GLN A 46 -55.48 -17.76 -9.43
N VAL A 47 -56.02 -18.27 -10.55
CA VAL A 47 -55.34 -18.30 -11.87
C VAL A 47 -55.01 -16.87 -12.31
N TRP A 48 -55.99 -15.96 -12.30
CA TRP A 48 -55.77 -14.56 -12.69
C TRP A 48 -54.80 -13.83 -11.72
N ALA A 49 -54.89 -14.12 -10.43
CA ALA A 49 -53.95 -13.58 -9.46
C ALA A 49 -52.49 -14.04 -9.73
N ALA A 50 -52.29 -15.31 -10.09
CA ALA A 50 -51.00 -15.84 -10.48
C ALA A 50 -50.50 -15.19 -11.78
N THR A 51 -51.39 -14.96 -12.77
CA THR A 51 -51.04 -14.27 -14.04
C THR A 51 -50.58 -12.82 -13.75
N VAL A 52 -51.31 -12.08 -12.95
CA VAL A 52 -50.94 -10.71 -12.54
C VAL A 52 -49.58 -10.68 -11.82
N ASN A 53 -49.29 -11.69 -11.00
CA ASN A 53 -48.00 -11.79 -10.36
C ASN A 53 -46.85 -12.10 -11.36
N ALA A 54 -47.11 -12.95 -12.36
CA ALA A 54 -46.16 -13.20 -13.43
C ALA A 54 -45.86 -11.93 -14.27
N ASP A 55 -46.92 -11.14 -14.57
CA ASP A 55 -46.75 -9.85 -15.28
C ASP A 55 -45.93 -8.83 -14.47
N LYS A 56 -46.14 -8.77 -13.16
CA LYS A 56 -45.30 -7.92 -12.28
C LYS A 56 -43.83 -8.35 -12.37
N ALA A 57 -43.54 -9.65 -12.33
CA ALA A 57 -42.18 -10.14 -12.47
C ALA A 57 -41.60 -9.80 -13.88
N ALA A 58 -42.42 -9.85 -14.94
CA ALA A 58 -42.00 -9.45 -16.28
C ALA A 58 -41.70 -7.94 -16.37
N ILE A 59 -42.44 -7.11 -15.67
CA ILE A 59 -42.15 -5.66 -15.56
C ILE A 59 -40.81 -5.43 -14.83
N ASP A 60 -40.58 -6.12 -13.75
CA ASP A 60 -39.33 -5.97 -12.99
C ASP A 60 -38.12 -6.43 -13.80
N ALA A 61 -38.26 -7.54 -14.56
CA ALA A 61 -37.24 -7.98 -15.53
C ALA A 61 -36.96 -6.90 -16.61
N ALA A 62 -38.02 -6.28 -17.13
CA ALA A 62 -37.89 -5.21 -18.12
C ALA A 62 -37.22 -3.95 -17.53
N ARG A 63 -37.50 -3.61 -16.28
CA ARG A 63 -36.85 -2.51 -15.56
C ARG A 63 -35.35 -2.78 -15.36
N VAL A 64 -34.97 -4.00 -14.97
CA VAL A 64 -33.58 -4.41 -14.86
C VAL A 64 -32.88 -4.28 -16.21
N ALA A 65 -33.48 -4.78 -17.30
CA ALA A 65 -32.94 -4.62 -18.64
C ALA A 65 -32.75 -3.14 -19.04
N GLN A 66 -33.71 -2.29 -18.67
CA GLN A 66 -33.60 -0.84 -18.90
C GLN A 66 -32.49 -0.20 -18.07
N SER A 67 -32.22 -0.67 -16.87
CA SER A 67 -31.16 -0.14 -16.02
C SER A 67 -29.77 -0.31 -16.63
N TYR A 68 -29.56 -1.37 -17.41
CA TYR A 68 -28.30 -1.61 -18.12
C TYR A 68 -28.04 -0.60 -19.25
N ALA A 69 -29.06 0.12 -19.71
CA ALA A 69 -28.87 1.22 -20.66
C ALA A 69 -28.21 2.46 -20.03
N ARG A 70 -28.16 2.53 -18.69
CA ARG A 70 -27.49 3.60 -17.96
C ARG A 70 -26.28 3.03 -17.24
N ILE A 71 -25.11 3.26 -17.81
CA ILE A 71 -23.85 2.79 -17.25
C ILE A 71 -23.34 3.81 -16.22
N LEU A 72 -23.13 3.35 -14.98
CA LEU A 72 -22.62 4.16 -13.89
C LEU A 72 -21.21 3.67 -13.51
N ALA A 73 -20.38 4.60 -13.03
CA ALA A 73 -19.08 4.27 -12.47
C ALA A 73 -19.25 3.40 -11.21
N PRO A 74 -18.58 2.22 -11.13
CA PRO A 74 -18.70 1.34 -9.97
C PRO A 74 -17.99 1.89 -8.73
N GLN A 75 -17.03 2.80 -8.90
CA GLN A 75 -16.24 3.41 -7.84
C GLN A 75 -15.76 4.81 -8.24
N SER A 76 -15.36 5.58 -7.24
CA SER A 76 -14.70 6.87 -7.46
C SER A 76 -13.28 6.65 -7.98
N GLY A 77 -12.84 7.50 -8.90
CA GLY A 77 -11.51 7.41 -9.49
C GLY A 77 -11.34 8.39 -10.65
N ARG A 78 -10.14 8.38 -11.20
CA ARG A 78 -9.81 9.17 -12.39
C ARG A 78 -10.14 8.38 -13.65
N ILE A 79 -10.82 9.04 -14.58
CA ILE A 79 -11.18 8.45 -15.88
C ILE A 79 -9.95 8.53 -16.79
N GLY A 80 -9.62 7.39 -17.41
CA GLY A 80 -8.62 7.30 -18.47
C GLY A 80 -9.20 7.65 -19.84
N THR A 81 -8.60 7.08 -20.90
CA THR A 81 -9.08 7.28 -22.27
C THR A 81 -10.47 6.71 -22.46
N VAL A 82 -11.35 7.48 -23.10
CA VAL A 82 -12.66 7.01 -23.55
C VAL A 82 -12.46 6.34 -24.90
N ASN A 83 -12.84 5.05 -24.99
CA ASN A 83 -12.57 4.20 -26.16
C ASN A 83 -13.74 4.17 -27.16
N VAL A 84 -14.83 4.87 -26.87
CA VAL A 84 -16.04 4.87 -27.68
C VAL A 84 -16.47 6.29 -28.00
N SER A 85 -17.03 6.49 -29.20
CA SER A 85 -17.57 7.78 -29.63
C SER A 85 -19.10 7.75 -29.63
N ASN A 86 -19.72 8.93 -29.66
CA ASN A 86 -21.18 9.03 -29.79
C ASN A 86 -21.64 8.31 -31.08
N GLY A 87 -22.66 7.47 -30.96
CA GLY A 87 -23.19 6.68 -32.08
C GLY A 87 -22.47 5.35 -32.32
N ALA A 88 -21.40 5.03 -31.57
CA ALA A 88 -20.73 3.73 -31.66
C ALA A 88 -21.63 2.62 -31.12
N THR A 89 -21.58 1.46 -31.75
CA THR A 89 -22.24 0.25 -31.26
C THR A 89 -21.40 -0.40 -30.18
N VAL A 90 -22.00 -0.66 -29.02
CA VAL A 90 -21.35 -1.32 -27.89
C VAL A 90 -21.99 -2.69 -27.64
N GLN A 91 -21.16 -3.66 -27.31
CA GLN A 91 -21.61 -5.02 -26.94
C GLN A 91 -21.40 -5.21 -25.44
N ALA A 92 -22.42 -5.73 -24.77
CA ALA A 92 -22.36 -6.04 -23.35
C ALA A 92 -21.22 -7.03 -23.04
N ASN A 93 -20.44 -6.75 -22.01
CA ASN A 93 -19.30 -7.55 -21.52
C ASN A 93 -18.14 -7.74 -22.53
N VAL A 94 -18.15 -7.05 -23.66
CA VAL A 94 -17.10 -7.12 -24.69
C VAL A 94 -16.43 -5.77 -24.89
N THR A 95 -17.22 -4.71 -25.07
CA THR A 95 -16.70 -3.39 -25.42
C THR A 95 -16.21 -2.68 -24.15
N ASN A 96 -14.90 -2.38 -24.10
CA ASN A 96 -14.33 -1.53 -23.06
C ASN A 96 -14.63 -0.07 -23.37
N LEU A 97 -15.47 0.57 -22.55
CA LEU A 97 -15.86 1.96 -22.73
C LEU A 97 -14.79 2.93 -22.26
N LEU A 98 -14.30 2.72 -21.05
CA LEU A 98 -13.25 3.51 -20.40
C LEU A 98 -12.67 2.76 -19.21
N THR A 99 -11.55 3.23 -18.73
CA THR A 99 -10.92 2.70 -17.50
C THR A 99 -11.03 3.74 -16.38
N ILE A 100 -11.44 3.29 -15.21
CA ILE A 100 -11.44 4.12 -14.00
C ILE A 100 -10.33 3.61 -13.09
N THR A 101 -9.39 4.48 -12.77
CA THR A 101 -8.25 4.18 -11.89
C THR A 101 -8.41 4.91 -10.56
N GLN A 102 -8.39 4.18 -9.47
CA GLN A 102 -8.38 4.77 -8.14
C GLN A 102 -7.00 5.37 -7.88
N VAL A 103 -6.94 6.68 -7.69
CA VAL A 103 -5.70 7.43 -7.43
C VAL A 103 -5.55 7.87 -5.98
N ASN A 104 -6.63 7.83 -5.20
CA ASN A 104 -6.63 8.14 -3.77
C ASN A 104 -7.58 7.21 -2.99
N PRO A 105 -7.09 6.43 -2.00
CA PRO A 105 -5.68 6.19 -1.73
C PRO A 105 -5.00 5.43 -2.87
N ILE A 106 -3.68 5.66 -3.06
CA ILE A 106 -2.88 4.94 -4.04
C ILE A 106 -2.08 3.83 -3.37
N ALA A 107 -1.98 2.68 -4.03
CA ALA A 107 -1.18 1.55 -3.57
C ALA A 107 0.18 1.54 -4.26
N VAL A 108 1.25 1.46 -3.49
CA VAL A 108 2.61 1.22 -3.97
C VAL A 108 2.97 -0.24 -3.69
N ALA A 109 3.30 -0.96 -4.75
CA ALA A 109 3.77 -2.35 -4.67
C ALA A 109 5.30 -2.37 -4.64
N PHE A 110 5.87 -3.15 -3.74
CA PHE A 110 7.32 -3.34 -3.61
C PHE A 110 7.62 -4.76 -3.13
N THR A 111 8.89 -5.15 -3.17
CA THR A 111 9.32 -6.48 -2.73
C THR A 111 10.07 -6.39 -1.42
N LEU A 112 9.84 -7.38 -0.55
CA LEU A 112 10.55 -7.55 0.72
C LEU A 112 11.36 -8.84 0.68
N PRO A 113 12.63 -8.84 1.11
CA PRO A 113 13.41 -10.06 1.29
C PRO A 113 12.74 -11.01 2.28
N GLN A 114 12.85 -12.34 2.06
CA GLN A 114 12.26 -13.36 2.91
C GLN A 114 12.62 -13.20 4.39
N ARG A 115 13.85 -12.80 4.70
CA ARG A 115 14.33 -12.58 6.09
C ARG A 115 13.51 -11.54 6.86
N ASN A 116 12.82 -10.64 6.17
CA ASN A 116 12.05 -9.53 6.76
C ASN A 116 10.55 -9.84 6.90
N ILE A 117 10.10 -11.01 6.44
CA ILE A 117 8.67 -11.38 6.45
C ILE A 117 8.11 -11.42 7.87
N ALA A 118 8.83 -12.00 8.83
CA ALA A 118 8.38 -12.12 10.22
C ALA A 118 8.13 -10.72 10.83
N ASP A 119 9.07 -9.80 10.62
CA ASP A 119 8.95 -8.41 11.11
C ASP A 119 7.80 -7.67 10.39
N ALA A 120 7.64 -7.85 9.09
CA ALA A 120 6.56 -7.26 8.31
C ALA A 120 5.18 -7.76 8.75
N LEU A 121 5.03 -9.06 9.00
CA LEU A 121 3.79 -9.65 9.51
C LEU A 121 3.49 -9.20 10.95
N GLY A 122 4.53 -9.07 11.79
CA GLY A 122 4.40 -8.49 13.12
C GLY A 122 3.91 -7.05 13.08
N ALA A 123 4.47 -6.25 12.19
CA ALA A 123 4.06 -4.87 11.97
C ALA A 123 2.63 -4.75 11.44
N LEU A 124 2.20 -5.65 10.54
CA LEU A 124 0.80 -5.69 10.06
C LEU A 124 -0.18 -5.95 11.20
N LYS A 125 0.12 -6.89 12.10
CA LYS A 125 -0.71 -7.18 13.29
C LYS A 125 -0.77 -5.99 14.24
N ALA A 126 0.28 -5.16 14.29
CA ALA A 126 0.34 -3.94 15.09
C ALA A 126 -0.33 -2.72 14.43
N GLY A 127 -1.01 -2.89 13.29
CA GLY A 127 -1.72 -1.80 12.59
C GLY A 127 -0.96 -1.20 11.40
N GLY A 128 0.07 -1.90 10.90
CA GLY A 128 0.87 -1.55 9.73
C GLY A 128 2.14 -0.78 10.06
N ALA A 129 3.26 -1.15 9.41
CA ALA A 129 4.52 -0.41 9.51
C ALA A 129 4.45 0.91 8.74
N PRO A 130 5.10 1.98 9.21
CA PRO A 130 5.26 3.19 8.44
C PRO A 130 6.14 2.93 7.22
N VAL A 131 5.69 3.43 6.08
CA VAL A 131 6.38 3.34 4.79
C VAL A 131 6.50 4.74 4.22
N THR A 132 7.67 5.09 3.74
CA THR A 132 7.91 6.35 3.03
C THR A 132 8.18 6.04 1.57
N ALA A 133 7.50 6.73 0.67
CA ALA A 133 7.75 6.68 -0.76
C ALA A 133 8.31 8.02 -1.24
N ALA A 134 9.40 8.01 -1.97
CA ALA A 134 10.00 9.19 -2.58
C ALA A 134 9.98 9.05 -4.10
N LEU A 135 9.63 10.14 -4.79
CA LEU A 135 9.77 10.24 -6.24
C LEU A 135 11.24 10.55 -6.60
N ALA A 136 11.75 9.90 -7.65
CA ALA A 136 13.15 10.01 -8.05
C ALA A 136 13.60 11.46 -8.39
N ASP A 137 12.67 12.29 -8.86
CA ASP A 137 12.95 13.64 -9.38
C ASP A 137 12.75 14.75 -8.33
N ASN A 138 13.10 14.54 -7.07
CA ASN A 138 12.82 15.48 -5.96
C ASN A 138 11.33 15.87 -5.83
N GLY A 139 10.44 15.04 -6.36
CA GLY A 139 8.98 15.25 -6.35
C GLY A 139 8.31 15.12 -4.98
N GLY A 140 9.10 14.98 -3.92
CA GLY A 140 8.61 14.91 -2.55
C GLY A 140 8.63 13.51 -1.95
N SER A 141 8.38 13.48 -0.64
CA SER A 141 8.32 12.27 0.18
C SER A 141 6.90 12.12 0.72
N PHE A 142 6.34 10.94 0.57
CA PHE A 142 4.98 10.60 0.95
C PHE A 142 5.00 9.56 2.06
N LYS A 143 4.17 9.74 3.07
CA LYS A 143 4.04 8.81 4.19
C LYS A 143 2.82 7.92 3.99
N GLY A 144 3.02 6.63 4.11
CA GLY A 144 1.98 5.61 4.01
C GLY A 144 2.14 4.53 5.06
N LYS A 145 1.33 3.49 4.94
CA LYS A 145 1.37 2.33 5.83
C LYS A 145 1.36 1.03 5.04
N LEU A 146 2.17 0.07 5.47
CA LEU A 146 2.09 -1.30 5.00
C LEU A 146 0.72 -1.88 5.37
N GLN A 147 -0.03 -2.38 4.39
CA GLN A 147 -1.34 -2.98 4.63
C GLN A 147 -1.47 -4.38 4.06
N PHE A 148 -0.53 -4.80 3.23
CA PHE A 148 -0.59 -6.10 2.62
C PHE A 148 0.82 -6.69 2.43
N VAL A 149 0.97 -7.96 2.78
CA VAL A 149 2.11 -8.81 2.44
C VAL A 149 1.55 -10.09 1.85
N ASP A 150 2.07 -10.48 0.70
CA ASP A 150 1.62 -11.67 0.00
C ASP A 150 1.92 -12.93 0.83
N SER A 151 1.12 -13.96 0.64
CA SER A 151 1.30 -15.26 1.29
C SER A 151 2.31 -16.15 0.54
N GLN A 152 2.72 -15.77 -0.66
CA GLN A 152 3.62 -16.55 -1.51
C GLN A 152 4.96 -15.84 -1.69
N ILE A 153 6.04 -16.61 -1.49
CA ILE A 153 7.41 -16.18 -1.76
C ILE A 153 7.74 -16.53 -3.20
N ASP A 154 8.28 -15.59 -3.93
CA ASP A 154 8.88 -15.85 -5.23
C ASP A 154 10.21 -16.58 -5.04
N ALA A 155 10.24 -17.86 -5.45
CA ALA A 155 11.41 -18.73 -5.27
C ALA A 155 12.62 -18.28 -6.10
N ALA A 156 12.41 -17.53 -7.20
CA ALA A 156 13.51 -17.07 -8.06
C ALA A 156 14.25 -15.87 -7.43
N SER A 157 13.53 -14.99 -6.76
CA SER A 157 14.11 -13.78 -6.14
C SER A 157 14.28 -13.88 -4.63
N GLY A 158 13.70 -14.89 -3.97
CA GLY A 158 13.69 -15.01 -2.51
C GLY A 158 12.97 -13.85 -1.83
N SER A 159 11.98 -13.26 -2.49
CA SER A 159 11.26 -12.09 -2.00
C SER A 159 9.75 -12.31 -1.98
N VAL A 160 9.06 -11.50 -1.20
CA VAL A 160 7.59 -11.47 -1.11
C VAL A 160 7.08 -10.11 -1.58
N LYS A 161 5.93 -10.10 -2.25
CA LYS A 161 5.27 -8.85 -2.66
C LYS A 161 4.56 -8.21 -1.47
N ALA A 162 4.72 -6.91 -1.32
CA ALA A 162 4.05 -6.11 -0.31
C ALA A 162 3.39 -4.90 -0.96
N LYS A 163 2.35 -4.37 -0.29
CA LYS A 163 1.67 -3.14 -0.71
C LYS A 163 1.52 -2.20 0.48
N ALA A 164 1.88 -0.96 0.27
CA ALA A 164 1.61 0.14 1.18
C ALA A 164 0.63 1.11 0.53
N TYR A 165 -0.26 1.68 1.34
CA TYR A 165 -1.25 2.65 0.87
C TYR A 165 -0.89 4.05 1.34
N PHE A 166 -1.01 4.99 0.43
CA PHE A 166 -0.66 6.39 0.62
C PHE A 166 -1.87 7.26 0.34
N LYS A 167 -2.07 8.30 1.16
CA LYS A 167 -2.96 9.39 0.79
C LYS A 167 -2.34 10.18 -0.35
N ASN A 168 -3.11 10.48 -1.36
CA ASN A 168 -2.67 11.16 -2.57
C ASN A 168 -3.64 12.29 -2.93
N ASP A 169 -3.94 13.14 -1.95
CA ASP A 169 -4.93 14.22 -2.11
C ASP A 169 -4.49 15.24 -3.17
N GLU A 170 -3.17 15.43 -3.35
CA GLU A 170 -2.59 16.33 -4.36
C GLU A 170 -2.32 15.63 -5.71
N GLU A 171 -2.69 14.36 -5.85
CA GLU A 171 -2.48 13.53 -7.04
C GLU A 171 -1.03 13.54 -7.59
N LYS A 172 -0.03 13.74 -6.73
CA LYS A 172 1.40 13.76 -7.12
C LYS A 172 1.93 12.36 -7.41
N LEU A 173 1.44 11.33 -6.70
CA LEU A 173 1.75 9.94 -7.01
C LEU A 173 0.87 9.49 -8.17
N TRP A 174 1.52 9.07 -9.26
CA TRP A 174 0.83 8.66 -10.46
C TRP A 174 0.85 7.14 -10.64
N PRO A 175 -0.26 6.51 -11.01
CA PRO A 175 -0.27 5.08 -11.31
C PRO A 175 0.74 4.75 -12.42
N GLY A 176 1.62 3.76 -12.17
CA GLY A 176 2.70 3.37 -13.07
C GLY A 176 4.01 4.12 -12.87
N ALA A 177 4.06 5.14 -12.00
CA ALA A 177 5.33 5.79 -11.65
C ALA A 177 6.20 4.89 -10.76
N PHE A 178 7.53 5.01 -10.94
CA PHE A 178 8.49 4.36 -10.05
C PHE A 178 8.79 5.27 -8.86
N VAL A 179 8.82 4.67 -7.69
CA VAL A 179 9.10 5.34 -6.43
C VAL A 179 10.13 4.55 -5.63
N GLU A 180 10.99 5.26 -4.93
CA GLU A 180 11.88 4.66 -3.94
C GLU A 180 11.10 4.46 -2.64
N VAL A 181 11.11 3.23 -2.11
CA VAL A 181 10.37 2.87 -0.91
C VAL A 181 11.32 2.61 0.24
N GLN A 182 11.14 3.33 1.35
CA GLN A 182 11.82 3.09 2.61
C GLN A 182 10.80 2.62 3.64
N GLN A 183 11.06 1.46 4.24
CA GLN A 183 10.18 0.87 5.23
C GLN A 183 10.91 0.65 6.55
N THR A 184 10.33 1.15 7.65
CA THR A 184 10.78 0.85 9.00
C THR A 184 9.99 -0.35 9.53
N LEU A 185 10.63 -1.52 9.58
CA LEU A 185 9.98 -2.75 10.04
C LEU A 185 10.05 -2.92 11.54
N ARG A 186 11.15 -2.49 12.15
CA ARG A 186 11.43 -2.62 13.58
C ARG A 186 12.21 -1.44 14.09
N GLU A 187 11.85 -0.96 15.25
CA GLU A 187 12.60 0.01 16.04
C GLU A 187 13.31 -0.72 17.18
N ILE A 188 14.62 -0.51 17.32
CA ILE A 188 15.40 -1.07 18.41
C ILE A 188 15.58 0.06 19.44
N LYS A 189 14.81 -0.02 20.51
CA LYS A 189 14.91 0.96 21.62
C LYS A 189 16.21 0.76 22.38
N GLU A 190 16.78 1.88 22.86
CA GLU A 190 17.99 1.90 23.71
C GLU A 190 19.21 1.22 23.08
N ALA A 191 19.30 1.23 21.74
CA ALA A 191 20.45 0.71 21.04
C ALA A 191 21.65 1.65 21.17
N LEU A 192 22.81 1.10 21.55
CA LEU A 192 24.07 1.83 21.47
C LEU A 192 24.55 1.83 20.02
N VAL A 193 24.69 3.02 19.44
CA VAL A 193 25.08 3.19 18.04
C VAL A 193 26.48 3.73 17.97
N ILE A 194 27.32 3.09 17.15
CA ILE A 194 28.67 3.52 16.87
C ILE A 194 28.88 3.66 15.36
N PRO A 195 29.80 4.54 14.90
CA PRO A 195 30.16 4.61 13.49
C PRO A 195 30.73 3.28 12.99
N GLN A 196 30.30 2.84 11.80
CA GLN A 196 30.79 1.59 11.19
C GLN A 196 32.34 1.59 11.06
N GLY A 197 32.91 2.76 10.81
CA GLY A 197 34.36 2.95 10.77
C GLY A 197 35.10 2.57 12.04
N ALA A 198 34.47 2.54 13.20
CA ALA A 198 35.09 2.16 14.46
C ALA A 198 35.19 0.64 14.68
N VAL A 199 34.41 -0.16 13.95
CA VAL A 199 34.39 -1.62 14.09
C VAL A 199 35.55 -2.26 13.36
N ILE A 200 36.21 -3.21 14.03
CA ILE A 200 37.29 -4.02 13.49
C ILE A 200 36.82 -5.47 13.48
N TYR A 201 36.92 -6.11 12.32
CA TYR A 201 36.57 -7.53 12.18
C TYR A 201 37.84 -8.39 12.34
N SER A 202 37.81 -9.34 13.25
CA SER A 202 38.88 -10.30 13.46
C SER A 202 38.39 -11.75 13.44
N ALA A 203 39.31 -12.70 13.43
CA ALA A 203 38.96 -14.12 13.50
C ALA A 203 38.20 -14.51 14.79
N ARG A 204 38.33 -13.70 15.83
CA ARG A 204 37.64 -13.90 17.13
C ARG A 204 36.29 -13.16 17.19
N GLY A 205 35.91 -12.47 16.14
CA GLY A 205 34.68 -11.66 16.06
C GLY A 205 34.93 -10.15 15.94
N PRO A 206 33.86 -9.35 15.79
CA PRO A 206 33.96 -7.91 15.73
C PRO A 206 34.30 -7.30 17.10
N PHE A 207 35.15 -6.26 17.08
CA PHE A 207 35.51 -5.51 18.27
C PHE A 207 35.74 -4.02 17.92
N ALA A 208 35.78 -3.19 18.94
CA ALA A 208 36.24 -1.79 18.83
C ALA A 208 37.30 -1.52 19.90
N TYR A 209 38.09 -0.48 19.67
CA TYR A 209 38.95 0.07 20.70
C TYR A 209 38.21 1.19 21.43
N ALA A 210 38.06 1.04 22.74
CA ALA A 210 37.59 2.10 23.63
C ALA A 210 38.79 2.73 24.35
N VAL A 211 38.64 3.94 24.82
CA VAL A 211 39.66 4.64 25.61
C VAL A 211 39.28 4.59 27.09
N GLU A 212 40.13 3.95 27.90
CA GLU A 212 39.95 3.87 29.33
C GLU A 212 41.29 4.30 30.02
N ASN A 213 41.21 5.32 30.86
CA ASN A 213 42.39 5.91 31.55
C ASN A 213 43.54 6.28 30.60
N GLY A 214 43.21 6.84 29.41
CA GLY A 214 44.18 7.23 28.39
C GLY A 214 44.84 6.05 27.64
N LYS A 215 44.34 4.84 27.78
CA LYS A 215 44.84 3.64 27.12
C LYS A 215 43.78 2.99 26.26
N ALA A 216 44.19 2.36 25.16
CA ALA A 216 43.28 1.63 24.29
C ALA A 216 42.92 0.26 24.89
N VAL A 217 41.63 0.01 25.08
CA VAL A 217 41.09 -1.27 25.57
C VAL A 217 40.23 -1.91 24.51
N VAL A 218 40.38 -3.22 24.31
CA VAL A 218 39.56 -3.99 23.35
C VAL A 218 38.19 -4.26 23.95
N ARG A 219 37.14 -3.84 23.26
CA ARG A 219 35.74 -4.17 23.61
C ARG A 219 35.17 -5.11 22.55
N PRO A 220 34.91 -6.36 22.90
CA PRO A 220 34.20 -7.28 22.01
C PRO A 220 32.79 -6.77 21.73
N LEU A 221 32.42 -6.72 20.46
CA LEU A 221 31.12 -6.20 20.03
C LEU A 221 30.22 -7.35 19.56
N LYS A 222 28.94 -7.23 19.82
CA LYS A 222 27.92 -8.01 19.13
C LYS A 222 27.10 -7.05 18.29
N ILE A 223 27.16 -7.20 16.98
CA ILE A 223 26.40 -6.39 16.03
C ILE A 223 24.94 -6.80 16.11
N VAL A 224 24.06 -5.86 16.41
CA VAL A 224 22.60 -6.04 16.44
C VAL A 224 21.99 -5.72 15.09
N GLN A 225 22.37 -4.56 14.53
CA GLN A 225 21.88 -4.07 13.24
C GLN A 225 22.89 -3.10 12.63
N ALA A 226 23.12 -3.18 11.33
CA ALA A 226 23.88 -2.19 10.57
C ALA A 226 22.93 -1.36 9.70
N GLN A 227 23.09 -0.03 9.72
CA GLN A 227 22.27 0.88 8.92
C GLN A 227 23.13 2.03 8.38
N GLY A 228 23.46 1.96 7.10
CA GLY A 228 24.31 2.98 6.46
C GLY A 228 25.68 3.09 7.11
N ALA A 229 26.07 4.28 7.58
CA ALA A 229 27.35 4.56 8.22
C ALA A 229 27.38 4.22 9.73
N GLU A 230 26.27 3.77 10.30
CA GLU A 230 26.10 3.49 11.72
C GLU A 230 25.78 2.02 11.98
N ILE A 231 26.24 1.52 13.13
CA ILE A 231 25.96 0.15 13.57
C ILE A 231 25.47 0.16 15.01
N ALA A 232 24.29 -0.45 15.23
CA ALA A 232 23.82 -0.74 16.56
C ALA A 232 24.55 -1.96 17.13
N VAL A 233 25.18 -1.78 18.29
CA VAL A 233 26.02 -2.80 18.91
C VAL A 233 25.67 -2.98 20.39
N THR A 234 26.09 -4.12 20.94
CA THR A 234 26.19 -4.33 22.39
C THR A 234 27.65 -4.69 22.74
N GLY A 235 28.05 -4.44 23.97
CA GLY A 235 29.42 -4.69 24.43
C GLY A 235 30.22 -3.42 24.73
N VAL A 236 29.61 -2.24 24.57
CA VAL A 236 30.13 -0.94 24.98
C VAL A 236 29.16 -0.26 25.95
N THR A 237 29.61 0.71 26.68
CA THR A 237 28.78 1.50 27.61
C THR A 237 28.43 2.86 27.03
N LEU A 238 27.31 3.43 27.48
CA LEU A 238 26.90 4.76 27.03
C LEU A 238 27.93 5.82 27.48
N GLY A 239 28.38 6.64 26.53
CA GLY A 239 29.37 7.68 26.78
C GLY A 239 30.83 7.19 26.77
N GLU A 240 31.10 5.90 26.52
CA GLU A 240 32.44 5.35 26.37
C GLU A 240 33.10 5.87 25.09
N PRO A 241 34.28 6.56 25.18
CA PRO A 241 34.95 7.07 23.97
C PRO A 241 35.54 5.94 23.15
N ILE A 242 35.21 5.91 21.85
CA ILE A 242 35.59 4.85 20.90
C ILE A 242 36.54 5.44 19.86
N ILE A 243 37.62 4.71 19.54
CA ILE A 243 38.60 5.11 18.54
C ILE A 243 38.02 4.91 17.16
N LEU A 244 37.86 6.01 16.42
CA LEU A 244 37.34 5.98 15.03
C LEU A 244 38.50 5.97 14.02
N GLU A 245 39.47 6.85 14.20
CA GLU A 245 40.62 7.02 13.29
C GLU A 245 41.91 6.50 13.94
N GLY A 246 42.89 6.10 13.12
CA GLY A 246 44.20 5.60 13.59
C GLY A 246 44.15 4.18 14.17
N LYS A 247 43.01 3.52 14.19
CA LYS A 247 42.82 2.18 14.79
C LYS A 247 43.77 1.08 14.29
N GLN A 248 44.32 1.24 13.07
CA GLN A 248 45.30 0.30 12.49
C GLN A 248 46.66 0.36 13.20
N ASN A 249 46.99 1.45 13.88
CA ASN A 249 48.22 1.65 14.58
C ASN A 249 48.11 1.44 16.09
N VAL A 250 46.91 1.17 16.58
CA VAL A 250 46.63 1.00 18.01
C VAL A 250 46.83 -0.46 18.41
N ARG A 251 47.53 -0.67 19.52
CA ARG A 251 47.64 -1.98 20.18
C ARG A 251 46.93 -1.96 21.53
N PRO A 252 46.42 -3.09 21.99
CA PRO A 252 45.82 -3.18 23.32
C PRO A 252 46.78 -2.67 24.40
N GLY A 253 46.31 -1.75 25.25
CA GLY A 253 47.10 -1.11 26.31
C GLY A 253 48.00 0.05 25.86
N ALA A 254 48.04 0.38 24.58
CA ALA A 254 48.83 1.52 24.10
C ALA A 254 48.22 2.85 24.56
N PRO A 255 49.06 3.86 24.94
CA PRO A 255 48.57 5.19 25.25
C PRO A 255 47.98 5.84 24.01
N VAL A 256 46.84 6.48 24.16
CA VAL A 256 46.12 7.20 23.11
C VAL A 256 45.94 8.65 23.49
N VAL A 257 46.10 9.52 22.49
CA VAL A 257 45.88 10.96 22.66
C VAL A 257 44.72 11.37 21.79
N GLU A 258 43.74 12.04 22.38
CA GLU A 258 42.58 12.55 21.66
C GLU A 258 43.02 13.73 20.78
N ARG A 259 42.66 13.65 19.49
CA ARG A 259 42.90 14.73 18.55
C ARG A 259 41.68 15.67 18.56
N SER A 260 41.84 16.88 19.09
CA SER A 260 40.76 17.86 19.04
C SER A 260 40.38 18.20 17.62
N LYS A 261 39.07 18.27 17.36
CA LYS A 261 38.49 18.60 16.04
C LYS A 261 38.82 20.02 15.55
N ASP A 262 39.41 20.87 16.38
CA ASP A 262 39.61 22.31 16.12
C ASP A 262 40.89 22.64 15.32
N THR A 263 41.72 21.65 14.92
CA THR A 263 42.98 21.91 14.18
C THR A 263 42.90 21.64 12.66
N ALA A 264 41.71 21.55 12.12
CA ALA A 264 41.51 21.36 10.66
C ALA A 264 41.13 22.67 9.93
N LYS A 265 41.61 23.83 10.41
CA LYS A 265 41.51 25.12 9.70
C LYS A 265 42.83 25.84 9.84
N ASP A 266 43.77 25.61 8.92
CA ASP A 266 44.59 26.51 8.13
C ASP A 266 45.85 25.81 7.58
N PRO A 267 45.90 25.46 6.29
CA PRO A 267 47.13 25.17 5.60
C PRO A 267 47.65 26.47 4.94
N LYS A 268 47.96 27.50 5.72
CA LYS A 268 48.56 28.72 5.14
C LYS A 268 49.49 29.41 6.15
N ALA A 269 50.57 28.71 6.53
CA ALA A 269 51.73 29.37 7.17
C ALA A 269 52.93 28.41 7.22
N ALA A 270 53.52 28.05 6.11
CA ALA A 270 54.93 27.54 6.07
C ALA A 270 55.49 27.68 4.63
N SER A 271 55.73 28.93 4.25
CA SER A 271 56.66 29.20 3.11
C SER A 271 57.29 30.59 3.32
N SER A 272 58.21 30.67 4.30
CA SER A 272 59.20 31.72 4.34
C SER A 272 60.52 31.11 4.81
N SER A 273 61.24 30.51 3.86
CA SER A 273 62.65 30.24 4.01
C SER A 273 63.45 31.41 3.42
N PRO A 274 64.49 31.88 4.09
CA PRO A 274 65.24 33.07 3.65
C PRO A 274 66.09 32.75 2.42
N GLN A 275 66.04 33.65 1.47
CA GLN A 275 66.85 33.73 0.29
C GLN A 275 68.29 34.11 0.67
N ALA A 276 69.27 33.28 0.33
CA ALA A 276 70.70 33.64 0.38
C ALA A 276 71.10 34.38 -0.92
N PRO A 277 72.07 35.32 -0.86
CA PRO A 277 72.34 36.24 -1.94
C PRO A 277 73.17 35.62 -3.08
N ALA A 278 72.86 36.05 -4.26
CA ALA A 278 73.57 35.71 -5.50
C ALA A 278 74.97 36.28 -5.55
N SER A 279 75.93 35.41 -5.85
CA SER A 279 77.26 35.81 -6.25
C SER A 279 77.32 35.91 -7.78
N GLN A 280 77.73 37.07 -8.27
CA GLN A 280 78.05 37.37 -9.65
C GLN A 280 79.42 36.67 -10.01
N ALA A 281 79.50 36.02 -11.17
CA ALA A 281 80.73 35.83 -11.88
C ALA A 281 80.49 35.84 -13.39
N SER A 282 81.14 36.76 -14.02
CA SER A 282 81.21 37.20 -15.37
C SER A 282 81.68 36.14 -16.38
N ALA A 283 81.29 36.44 -17.59
CA ALA A 283 81.74 35.87 -18.89
C ALA A 283 83.27 35.87 -19.15
N PRO A 284 83.79 35.25 -20.20
CA PRO A 284 83.56 35.75 -21.58
C PRO A 284 82.83 34.81 -22.52
#